data_f86875eab12a55fcbe8e08f2337e8b3d
#
_entry.id   f86875eab12a55fcbe8e08f2337e8b3d
#
_cell.length_a   1.000
_cell.length_b   1.000
_cell.length_c   1.000
_cell.angle_alpha   90.00
_cell.angle_beta   90.00
_cell.angle_gamma   90.00
#
_symmetry.space_group_name_H-M   'P 1'
#
loop_
_entity.id
_entity.type
_entity.pdbx_description
1 polymer ?
#
loop_
_entity_poly.entity_id
_entity_poly.type
_entity_poly.pdbx_seq_one_letter_code
_entity_poly.pdbx_strand_id
1 'polypeptide(L)'
;MHDTPVTLVGNLCADPDLSVTPQGTPVANLRLAVTPRVRDGEQWSDGPTSFYRVTCWRGLAEHAADTLAKGNRLVVTGRLRIRQYETDDGRKGHAAEVDADDLGPSLLFATATVHRTSGNGGQAASGDPPPS
;
A
#
# COMPACT_ATOMS: atom_id res chain seq x y z
N MET A 1 9.73 21.26 3.83
CA MET A 1 8.69 20.37 4.16
C MET A 1 9.20 19.00 4.50
N HIS A 2 8.66 18.41 5.50
CA HIS A 2 9.15 17.15 5.98
C HIS A 2 8.12 16.07 5.74
N ASP A 3 8.55 14.96 5.16
CA ASP A 3 7.69 13.81 4.99
C ASP A 3 7.65 13.01 6.27
N THR A 4 6.60 12.25 6.43
CA THR A 4 6.47 11.31 7.53
C THR A 4 6.59 9.91 6.94
N PRO A 5 7.76 9.31 6.98
CA PRO A 5 7.92 7.97 6.43
C PRO A 5 7.25 6.94 7.32
N VAL A 6 6.62 5.96 6.71
CA VAL A 6 5.96 4.89 7.44
C VAL A 6 6.17 3.58 6.72
N THR A 7 6.10 2.51 7.48
CA THR A 7 6.03 1.16 6.94
C THR A 7 4.80 0.51 7.57
N LEU A 8 3.92 0.00 6.72
CA LEU A 8 2.70 -0.64 7.17
C LEU A 8 2.70 -2.09 6.76
N VAL A 9 2.15 -2.92 7.61
CA VAL A 9 1.87 -4.31 7.27
C VAL A 9 0.40 -4.55 7.58
N GLY A 10 -0.34 -4.97 6.58
CA GLY A 10 -1.77 -5.14 6.76
C GLY A 10 -2.38 -5.96 5.67
N ASN A 11 -3.69 -6.06 5.70
CA ASN A 11 -4.43 -6.86 4.73
C ASN A 11 -5.21 -5.96 3.79
N LEU A 12 -5.22 -6.34 2.53
CA LEU A 12 -5.94 -5.59 1.51
C LEU A 12 -7.43 -5.87 1.64
N CYS A 13 -8.21 -4.83 1.79
CA CYS A 13 -9.64 -4.96 2.08
C CYS A 13 -10.48 -5.16 0.83
N ALA A 14 -9.95 -4.81 -0.32
CA ALA A 14 -10.67 -4.91 -1.59
C ALA A 14 -9.63 -5.02 -2.69
N ASP A 15 -10.07 -5.45 -3.86
CA ASP A 15 -9.15 -5.48 -5.00
C ASP A 15 -8.64 -4.08 -5.30
N PRO A 16 -7.42 -3.96 -5.83
CA PRO A 16 -6.90 -2.63 -6.17
C PRO A 16 -7.80 -1.92 -7.18
N ASP A 17 -7.92 -0.62 -6.99
CA ASP A 17 -8.73 0.20 -7.88
C ASP A 17 -7.78 1.01 -8.76
N LEU A 18 -7.57 0.55 -9.98
CA LEU A 18 -6.68 1.19 -10.93
C LEU A 18 -7.45 2.15 -11.82
N SER A 19 -6.94 3.34 -11.96
CA SER A 19 -7.54 4.32 -12.85
C SER A 19 -6.43 5.11 -13.51
N VAL A 20 -6.82 6.05 -14.37
CA VAL A 20 -5.87 6.88 -15.10
C VAL A 20 -6.28 8.33 -14.89
N THR A 21 -5.33 9.17 -14.55
CA THR A 21 -5.62 10.58 -14.36
C THR A 21 -5.88 11.26 -15.70
N PRO A 22 -6.42 12.48 -15.70
CA PRO A 22 -6.61 13.20 -16.96
C PRO A 22 -5.34 13.38 -17.76
N GLN A 23 -4.18 13.35 -17.10
CA GLN A 23 -2.91 13.46 -17.80
C GLN A 23 -2.39 12.13 -18.31
N GLY A 24 -3.14 11.04 -18.09
CA GLY A 24 -2.72 9.73 -18.58
C GLY A 24 -1.85 8.94 -17.62
N THR A 25 -1.77 9.35 -16.36
CA THR A 25 -0.92 8.68 -15.39
C THR A 25 -1.70 7.60 -14.65
N PRO A 26 -1.21 6.36 -14.64
CA PRO A 26 -1.88 5.31 -13.86
C PRO A 26 -1.78 5.59 -12.37
N VAL A 27 -2.89 5.34 -11.68
CA VAL A 27 -2.92 5.47 -10.23
C VAL A 27 -3.78 4.34 -9.67
N ALA A 28 -3.30 3.69 -8.63
CA ALA A 28 -4.05 2.64 -7.97
C ALA A 28 -4.28 3.03 -6.53
N ASN A 29 -5.52 2.85 -6.09
CA ASN A 29 -5.89 3.07 -4.71
C ASN A 29 -6.16 1.74 -4.04
N LEU A 30 -5.59 1.57 -2.88
CA LEU A 30 -5.72 0.36 -2.09
C LEU A 30 -6.26 0.74 -0.72
N ARG A 31 -7.05 -0.14 -0.16
CA ARG A 31 -7.51 0.05 1.22
C ARG A 31 -6.88 -1.03 2.08
N LEU A 32 -6.08 -0.62 3.02
CA LEU A 32 -5.29 -1.52 3.83
C LEU A 32 -5.78 -1.49 5.27
N ALA A 33 -6.07 -2.65 5.83
CA ALA A 33 -6.46 -2.78 7.21
C ALA A 33 -5.25 -3.23 8.02
N VAL A 34 -4.87 -2.42 8.99
CA VAL A 34 -3.72 -2.69 9.83
C VAL A 34 -4.22 -2.93 11.23
N THR A 35 -3.98 -4.13 11.76
CA THR A 35 -4.42 -4.50 13.09
C THR A 35 -3.18 -4.76 13.94
N PRO A 36 -2.87 -3.86 14.87
CA PRO A 36 -1.68 -4.06 15.69
C PRO A 36 -1.89 -5.17 16.70
N ARG A 37 -0.81 -5.85 17.03
CA ARG A 37 -0.82 -6.79 18.13
C ARG A 37 -0.46 -6.05 19.40
N VAL A 38 -1.26 -6.22 20.41
CA VAL A 38 -1.09 -5.53 21.67
C VAL A 38 -0.78 -6.55 22.73
N ARG A 39 0.22 -6.26 23.55
CA ARG A 39 0.59 -7.14 24.63
C ARG A 39 0.01 -6.61 25.94
N ASP A 40 -0.68 -7.50 26.65
CA ASP A 40 -1.23 -7.16 27.94
C ASP A 40 -0.71 -8.22 28.92
N GLY A 41 0.31 -7.87 29.66
CA GLY A 41 0.97 -8.85 30.52
C GLY A 41 1.67 -9.88 29.67
N GLU A 42 1.26 -11.13 29.79
CA GLU A 42 1.84 -12.19 28.98
C GLU A 42 0.96 -12.60 27.83
N GLN A 43 -0.13 -11.89 27.60
CA GLN A 43 -1.04 -12.26 26.56
C GLN A 43 -0.97 -11.28 25.42
N TRP A 44 -1.13 -11.79 24.19
CA TRP A 44 -1.19 -10.98 23.00
C TRP A 44 -2.61 -10.99 22.48
N SER A 45 -3.08 -9.83 22.08
CA SER A 45 -4.40 -9.73 21.47
C SER A 45 -4.33 -8.72 20.35
N ASP A 46 -5.37 -8.67 19.54
CA ASP A 46 -5.44 -7.69 18.48
C ASP A 46 -5.92 -6.36 19.05
N GLY A 47 -5.25 -5.31 18.67
CA GLY A 47 -5.73 -3.97 18.99
C GLY A 47 -6.75 -3.53 17.97
N PRO A 48 -7.18 -2.28 18.05
CA PRO A 48 -8.17 -1.78 17.08
C PRO A 48 -7.56 -1.70 15.70
N THR A 49 -8.37 -2.04 14.69
CA THR A 49 -7.94 -2.00 13.31
C THR A 49 -8.03 -0.57 12.79
N SER A 50 -6.98 -0.15 12.13
CA SER A 50 -6.95 1.14 11.45
C SER A 50 -6.93 0.92 9.96
N PHE A 51 -7.59 1.80 9.23
CA PHE A 51 -7.66 1.70 7.78
C PHE A 51 -6.84 2.81 7.16
N TYR A 52 -6.06 2.45 6.15
CA TYR A 52 -5.21 3.40 5.44
C TYR A 52 -5.54 3.33 3.97
N ARG A 53 -5.60 4.49 3.35
CA ARG A 53 -5.71 4.56 1.90
C ARG A 53 -4.30 4.66 1.34
N VAL A 54 -3.92 3.70 0.52
CA VAL A 54 -2.59 3.66 -0.06
C VAL A 54 -2.71 4.00 -1.53
N THR A 55 -1.95 4.97 -1.99
CA THR A 55 -1.97 5.40 -3.37
C THR A 55 -0.66 5.04 -4.02
N CYS A 56 -0.75 4.37 -5.16
CA CYS A 56 0.41 3.98 -5.96
C CYS A 56 0.32 4.69 -7.30
N TRP A 57 1.47 5.05 -7.87
CA TRP A 57 1.53 5.81 -9.11
C TRP A 57 2.35 5.09 -10.15
N ARG A 58 1.96 5.25 -11.41
CA ARG A 58 2.75 4.81 -12.57
C ARG A 58 2.97 3.31 -12.58
N GLY A 59 4.19 2.86 -12.76
CA GLY A 59 4.48 1.44 -12.84
C GLY A 59 4.09 0.67 -11.60
N LEU A 60 4.30 1.26 -10.44
CA LEU A 60 3.89 0.61 -9.19
C LEU A 60 2.39 0.39 -9.17
N ALA A 61 1.61 1.35 -9.67
CA ALA A 61 0.16 1.22 -9.73
C ALA A 61 -0.26 0.07 -10.63
N GLU A 62 0.36 -0.02 -11.79
CA GLU A 62 0.03 -1.09 -12.74
C GLU A 62 0.40 -2.45 -12.20
N HIS A 63 1.59 -2.55 -11.61
CA HIS A 63 2.04 -3.82 -11.06
C HIS A 63 1.19 -4.24 -9.86
N ALA A 64 0.79 -3.29 -9.03
CA ALA A 64 -0.06 -3.60 -7.89
C ALA A 64 -1.42 -4.12 -8.34
N ALA A 65 -2.01 -3.46 -9.32
CA ALA A 65 -3.31 -3.88 -9.82
C ALA A 65 -3.25 -5.26 -10.48
N ASP A 66 -2.11 -5.57 -11.08
CA ASP A 66 -1.93 -6.83 -11.78
C ASP A 66 -1.63 -7.99 -10.82
N THR A 67 -1.11 -7.70 -9.67
CA THR A 67 -0.60 -8.70 -8.75
C THR A 67 -1.50 -8.96 -7.55
N LEU A 68 -2.10 -7.91 -7.01
CA LEU A 68 -2.70 -7.98 -5.69
C LEU A 68 -4.20 -8.22 -5.77
N ALA A 69 -4.74 -8.85 -4.73
CA ALA A 69 -6.16 -9.12 -4.62
C ALA A 69 -6.60 -8.96 -3.18
N LYS A 70 -7.89 -8.77 -3.01
CA LYS A 70 -8.49 -8.68 -1.68
C LYS A 70 -8.02 -9.85 -0.83
N GLY A 71 -7.65 -9.56 0.39
CA GLY A 71 -7.20 -10.57 1.34
C GLY A 71 -5.70 -10.76 1.39
N ASN A 72 -4.96 -10.19 0.45
CA ASN A 72 -3.50 -10.32 0.48
C ASN A 72 -2.92 -9.52 1.64
N ARG A 73 -1.90 -10.09 2.27
CA ARG A 73 -1.14 -9.37 3.29
C ARG A 73 0.00 -8.65 2.61
N LEU A 74 0.10 -7.36 2.85
CA LEU A 74 1.05 -6.50 2.16
C LEU A 74 2.00 -5.84 3.12
N VAL A 75 3.20 -5.54 2.64
CA VAL A 75 4.14 -4.64 3.28
C VAL A 75 4.22 -3.41 2.40
N VAL A 76 3.99 -2.24 2.95
CA VAL A 76 3.95 -0.99 2.22
C VAL A 76 4.89 -0.01 2.89
N THR A 77 5.74 0.63 2.12
CA THR A 77 6.56 1.71 2.63
C THR A 77 6.25 2.97 1.83
N GLY A 78 6.17 4.09 2.51
CA GLY A 78 5.82 5.32 1.84
C GLY A 78 5.77 6.49 2.81
N ARG A 79 4.98 7.48 2.44
CA ARG A 79 4.89 8.71 3.21
C ARG A 79 3.45 8.92 3.63
N LEU A 80 3.27 9.16 4.92
CA LEU A 80 1.95 9.31 5.52
C LEU A 80 1.49 10.75 5.42
N ARG A 81 0.23 10.92 5.08
CA ARG A 81 -0.46 12.21 5.13
C ARG A 81 -1.78 12.02 5.84
N ILE A 82 -2.12 12.95 6.68
CA ILE A 82 -3.42 12.96 7.35
C ILE A 82 -4.26 14.01 6.66
N ARG A 83 -5.38 13.58 6.09
CA ARG A 83 -6.29 14.49 5.40
C ARG A 83 -7.49 14.73 6.30
N GLN A 84 -7.80 15.98 6.53
CA GLN A 84 -8.99 16.34 7.28
C GLN A 84 -10.16 16.47 6.33
N TYR A 85 -11.34 16.10 6.78
CA TYR A 85 -12.54 16.23 5.98
C TYR A 85 -13.70 16.60 6.89
N GLU A 86 -14.75 17.09 6.27
CA GLU A 86 -15.97 17.45 6.98
C GLU A 86 -17.14 16.84 6.24
N THR A 87 -18.02 16.18 6.97
CA THR A 87 -19.19 15.56 6.36
C THR A 87 -20.29 16.59 6.19
N ASP A 88 -21.33 16.22 5.46
CA ASP A 88 -22.43 17.15 5.19
C ASP A 88 -23.11 17.60 6.46
N ASP A 89 -23.10 16.80 7.51
CA ASP A 89 -23.74 17.17 8.76
C ASP A 89 -22.80 17.91 9.71
N GLY A 90 -21.66 18.38 9.21
CA GLY A 90 -20.76 19.20 10.00
C GLY A 90 -19.76 18.46 10.84
N ARG A 91 -19.73 17.13 10.75
CA ARG A 91 -18.74 16.38 11.52
C ARG A 91 -17.40 16.41 10.84
N LYS A 92 -16.36 16.45 11.61
CA LYS A 92 -15.00 16.47 11.12
C LYS A 92 -14.33 15.16 11.38
N GLY A 93 -13.48 14.74 10.47
CA GLY A 93 -12.72 13.52 10.64
C GLY A 93 -11.39 13.61 9.97
N HIS A 94 -10.63 12.54 10.11
CA HIS A 94 -9.30 12.43 9.53
C HIS A 94 -9.20 11.13 8.77
N ALA A 95 -8.53 11.17 7.64
CA ALA A 95 -8.25 9.99 6.86
C ALA A 95 -6.74 9.86 6.74
N ALA A 96 -6.22 8.67 7.03
CA ALA A 96 -4.80 8.42 6.91
C ALA A 96 -4.53 7.91 5.49
N GLU A 97 -3.67 8.62 4.78
CA GLU A 97 -3.32 8.29 3.40
C GLU A 97 -1.83 8.11 3.31
N VAL A 98 -1.41 7.13 2.53
CA VAL A 98 0.01 6.86 2.32
C VAL A 98 0.28 6.88 0.82
N ASP A 99 1.24 7.71 0.42
CA ASP A 99 1.76 7.64 -0.94
C ASP A 99 2.85 6.59 -0.92
N ALA A 100 2.63 5.46 -1.59
CA ALA A 100 3.55 4.35 -1.52
C ALA A 100 4.79 4.61 -2.35
N ASP A 101 5.95 4.37 -1.76
CA ASP A 101 7.19 4.35 -2.49
C ASP A 101 7.44 2.95 -3.04
N ASP A 102 7.00 1.94 -2.31
CA ASP A 102 7.14 0.56 -2.71
C ASP A 102 6.17 -0.28 -1.90
N LEU A 103 5.81 -1.44 -2.43
CA LEU A 103 4.97 -2.36 -1.71
C LEU A 103 5.08 -3.74 -2.32
N GLY A 104 4.62 -4.72 -1.59
CA GLY A 104 4.60 -6.08 -2.10
C GLY A 104 3.86 -7.00 -1.16
N PRO A 105 3.59 -8.22 -1.62
CA PRO A 105 2.97 -9.20 -0.76
C PRO A 105 3.93 -9.66 0.32
N SER A 106 3.40 -9.89 1.50
CA SER A 106 4.19 -10.44 2.58
C SER A 106 4.35 -11.94 2.37
N LEU A 107 5.55 -12.44 2.55
CA LEU A 107 5.81 -13.86 2.40
C LEU A 107 5.76 -14.62 3.71
N LEU A 108 5.32 -13.97 4.77
CA LEU A 108 5.28 -14.62 6.06
C LEU A 108 4.32 -15.81 6.06
N PHE A 109 3.18 -15.67 5.38
CA PHE A 109 2.17 -16.72 5.32
C PHE A 109 1.81 -17.14 3.91
N ALA A 110 2.60 -16.74 2.91
CA ALA A 110 2.26 -17.00 1.52
C ALA A 110 3.52 -17.06 0.69
N THR A 111 3.39 -17.60 -0.52
CA THR A 111 4.48 -17.58 -1.48
C THR A 111 4.07 -16.77 -2.68
N ALA A 112 5.04 -16.32 -3.43
CA ALA A 112 4.78 -15.52 -4.62
C ALA A 112 5.80 -15.88 -5.69
N THR A 113 5.39 -15.73 -6.93
CA THR A 113 6.28 -15.88 -8.08
C THR A 113 6.54 -14.48 -8.63
N VAL A 114 7.80 -14.20 -8.90
CA VAL A 114 8.18 -12.86 -9.34
C VAL A 114 8.52 -12.91 -10.81
N HIS A 115 7.89 -12.01 -11.57
CA HIS A 115 8.20 -11.82 -12.98
C HIS A 115 8.75 -10.41 -13.11
N ARG A 116 9.97 -10.32 -13.60
CA ARG A 116 10.61 -9.04 -13.74
C ARG A 116 10.09 -8.37 -15.00
N THR A 117 9.68 -7.11 -14.87
CA THR A 117 9.22 -6.36 -16.03
C THR A 117 10.33 -5.45 -16.52
N SER A 118 10.30 -5.16 -17.80
CA SER A 118 11.29 -4.25 -18.32
C SER A 118 10.81 -2.84 -18.24
N GLY A 119 9.65 -2.60 -18.21
CA GLY A 119 9.12 -1.36 -17.97
C GLY A 119 9.97 -0.31 -18.09
N ASN A 120 9.51 0.77 -17.97
CA ASN A 120 10.23 1.77 -18.14
C ASN A 120 11.19 1.83 -17.24
N GLY A 121 11.19 1.40 -16.66
CA GLY A 121 12.02 1.56 -15.89
C GLY A 121 13.15 1.10 -16.23
N GLY A 122 13.11 0.73 -16.85
CA GLY A 122 14.00 0.21 -17.23
C GLY A 122 15.22 0.17 -16.99
N GLN A 123 15.46 0.45 -16.94
CA GLN A 123 16.40 0.33 -16.96
C GLN A 123 16.86 -0.46 -16.30
N ALA A 124 16.67 -0.51 -16.02
CA ALA A 124 16.99 -1.20 -15.35
C ALA A 124 17.59 -2.15 -15.55
N ALA A 125 17.66 -2.25 -15.98
CA ALA A 125 18.03 -3.19 -16.30
C ALA A 125 19.07 -3.47 -16.24
N SER A 126 19.44 -3.00 -16.23
CA SER A 126 20.28 -3.23 -16.35
C SER A 126 20.70 -4.12 -15.86
N GLY A 127 20.67 -4.43 -15.83
CA GLY A 127 21.08 -5.21 -15.72
C GLY A 127 21.26 -6.15 -14.81
N ASP A 128 21.41 -6.04 -14.20
CA ASP A 128 21.66 -6.85 -13.38
C ASP A 128 20.75 -7.42 -12.73
N PRO A 129 20.66 -8.24 -12.84
CA PRO A 129 19.81 -8.88 -12.36
C PRO A 129 19.98 -9.22 -11.13
N PRO A 130 19.24 -9.06 -10.53
CA PRO A 130 19.32 -9.40 -9.40
C PRO A 130 19.23 -10.70 -9.21
N PRO A 131 19.65 -11.09 -8.50
CA PRO A 131 19.61 -12.30 -8.30
C PRO A 131 18.43 -12.65 -7.82
N SER A 132 17.88 -12.73 -7.62
CA SER A 132 16.77 -13.03 -7.28
C SER A 132 16.41 -13.78 -6.62
#